data_84f8ee0e8d91722089b95f624d18a9fb
#
_entry.id   84f8ee0e8d91722089b95f624d18a9fb
#
_cell.length_a   1.000
_cell.length_b   1.000
_cell.length_c   1.000
_cell.angle_alpha   90.00
_cell.angle_beta   90.00
_cell.angle_gamma   90.00
#
_symmetry.space_group_name_H-M   'P 1'
#
loop_
_entity.id
_entity.type
_entity.pdbx_description
1 polymer ?
#
loop_
_entity_poly.entity_id
_entity_poly.type
_entity_poly.pdbx_seq_one_letter_code
_entity_poly.pdbx_strand_id
1 'polypeptide(L)'
;MNKALLTRPFEPHQLKRRPGQHGKTLSYVDIAAVIARLNEACEAWSFEIVSHEVQDGEAIVLGKLTAEGIVKMAFGGSTLTIDKEGTVMSLADDFKAAASDALKKAASLLGVGLELYGGQPAHEPERPKTLPTLPLDERLTSRQLAAIHGASRRRGLSRENLVQLIQRSAGKGDVAELSKTEASMLLSELNGTNGGGR
;
A
#
# COMPACT_ATOMS: atom_id res chain seq x y z
N MET A 1 -11.40 -12.88 -25.74
CA MET A 1 -11.50 -12.08 -24.48
C MET A 1 -12.27 -10.78 -24.72
N ASN A 2 -13.39 -10.58 -24.04
CA ASN A 2 -14.20 -9.36 -24.15
C ASN A 2 -13.74 -8.31 -23.15
N LYS A 3 -12.99 -7.31 -23.63
CA LYS A 3 -12.41 -6.25 -22.77
C LYS A 3 -13.49 -5.40 -22.10
N ALA A 4 -14.61 -5.12 -22.77
CA ALA A 4 -15.69 -4.31 -22.18
C ALA A 4 -16.34 -5.04 -20.98
N LEU A 5 -16.49 -6.35 -21.05
CA LEU A 5 -16.97 -7.14 -19.94
C LEU A 5 -15.95 -7.20 -18.80
N LEU A 6 -14.65 -7.37 -19.07
CA LEU A 6 -13.61 -7.38 -18.03
C LEU A 6 -13.57 -6.09 -17.24
N THR A 7 -13.70 -4.95 -17.91
CA THR A 7 -13.58 -3.61 -17.28
C THR A 7 -14.91 -3.06 -16.76
N ARG A 8 -16.03 -3.79 -16.95
CA ARG A 8 -17.34 -3.37 -16.44
C ARG A 8 -17.31 -3.31 -14.90
N PRO A 9 -17.67 -2.18 -14.29
CA PRO A 9 -17.75 -2.06 -12.84
C PRO A 9 -18.62 -3.17 -12.21
N PHE A 10 -18.30 -3.52 -10.97
CA PHE A 10 -19.16 -4.42 -10.18
C PHE A 10 -20.38 -3.69 -9.66
N GLU A 11 -21.53 -4.38 -9.66
CA GLU A 11 -22.77 -3.84 -9.12
C GLU A 11 -22.66 -3.62 -7.61
N PRO A 12 -23.37 -2.63 -7.03
CA PRO A 12 -23.30 -2.34 -5.60
C PRO A 12 -23.56 -3.54 -4.69
N HIS A 13 -24.42 -4.48 -5.10
CA HIS A 13 -24.71 -5.69 -4.33
C HIS A 13 -23.58 -6.72 -4.32
N GLN A 14 -22.65 -6.64 -5.27
CA GLN A 14 -21.46 -7.50 -5.36
C GLN A 14 -20.31 -6.96 -4.51
N LEU A 15 -20.40 -5.70 -4.08
CA LEU A 15 -19.39 -5.02 -3.30
C LEU A 15 -19.59 -5.23 -1.81
N LYS A 16 -18.57 -5.70 -1.13
CA LYS A 16 -18.51 -5.80 0.33
C LYS A 16 -17.61 -4.71 0.90
N ARG A 17 -17.79 -4.40 2.15
CA ARG A 17 -16.99 -3.39 2.86
C ARG A 17 -16.31 -4.03 4.07
N ARG A 18 -15.06 -3.64 4.30
CA ARG A 18 -14.33 -4.01 5.52
C ARG A 18 -13.60 -2.80 6.09
N PRO A 19 -13.35 -2.75 7.39
CA PRO A 19 -12.45 -1.75 7.97
C PRO A 19 -11.08 -1.84 7.31
N GLY A 20 -10.53 -0.70 6.93
CA GLY A 20 -9.17 -0.55 6.46
C GLY A 20 -8.30 0.17 7.49
N GLN A 21 -7.04 0.40 7.16
CA GLN A 21 -6.14 1.16 8.03
C GLN A 21 -6.57 2.64 8.12
N HIS A 22 -6.26 3.27 9.25
CA HIS A 22 -6.53 4.70 9.51
C HIS A 22 -8.01 5.08 9.42
N GLY A 23 -8.93 4.18 9.83
CA GLY A 23 -10.37 4.43 9.84
C GLY A 23 -11.04 4.48 8.45
N LYS A 24 -10.32 4.16 7.39
CA LYS A 24 -10.88 4.06 6.04
C LYS A 24 -11.70 2.79 5.89
N THR A 25 -12.80 2.87 5.14
CA THR A 25 -13.55 1.69 4.71
C THR A 25 -13.04 1.25 3.35
N LEU A 26 -12.66 -0.01 3.22
CA LEU A 26 -12.22 -0.60 1.96
C LEU A 26 -13.38 -1.38 1.32
N SER A 27 -13.69 -1.08 0.07
CA SER A 27 -14.59 -1.89 -0.74
C SER A 27 -13.80 -3.04 -1.37
N TYR A 28 -14.40 -4.22 -1.39
CA TYR A 28 -13.81 -5.39 -2.05
C TYR A 28 -14.90 -6.25 -2.68
N VAL A 29 -14.51 -7.13 -3.57
CA VAL A 29 -15.37 -8.10 -4.24
C VAL A 29 -14.99 -9.51 -3.84
N ASP A 30 -15.98 -10.39 -3.73
CA ASP A 30 -15.72 -11.81 -3.48
C ASP A 30 -15.05 -12.47 -4.68
N ILE A 31 -14.26 -13.50 -4.41
CA ILE A 31 -13.58 -14.28 -5.44
C ILE A 31 -14.58 -14.89 -6.43
N ALA A 32 -15.76 -15.29 -5.97
CA ALA A 32 -16.82 -15.83 -6.82
C ALA A 32 -17.28 -14.85 -7.90
N ALA A 33 -17.40 -13.56 -7.59
CA ALA A 33 -17.77 -12.54 -8.56
C ALA A 33 -16.65 -12.30 -9.60
N VAL A 34 -15.38 -12.40 -9.19
CA VAL A 34 -14.24 -12.32 -10.11
C VAL A 34 -14.21 -13.52 -11.07
N ILE A 35 -14.42 -14.74 -10.53
CA ILE A 35 -14.51 -15.96 -11.34
C ILE A 35 -15.67 -15.85 -12.33
N ALA A 36 -16.84 -15.42 -11.89
CA ALA A 36 -17.99 -15.21 -12.77
C ALA A 36 -17.68 -14.22 -13.90
N ARG A 37 -16.97 -13.12 -13.59
CA ARG A 37 -16.54 -12.14 -14.57
C ARG A 37 -15.54 -12.71 -15.59
N LEU A 38 -14.59 -13.52 -15.14
CA LEU A 38 -13.65 -14.20 -16.03
C LEU A 38 -14.38 -15.20 -16.96
N ASN A 39 -15.33 -15.98 -16.41
CA ASN A 39 -16.16 -16.92 -17.18
C ASN A 39 -17.05 -16.22 -18.21
N GLU A 40 -17.54 -15.01 -17.90
CA GLU A 40 -18.37 -14.22 -18.83
C GLU A 40 -17.52 -13.58 -19.94
N ALA A 41 -16.30 -13.16 -19.62
CA ALA A 41 -15.48 -12.32 -20.49
C ALA A 41 -14.45 -13.10 -21.33
N CYS A 42 -14.10 -14.32 -20.93
CA CYS A 42 -13.06 -15.14 -21.56
C CYS A 42 -13.64 -16.50 -21.97
N GLU A 43 -13.34 -16.94 -23.18
CA GLU A 43 -13.71 -18.29 -23.66
C GLU A 43 -12.92 -19.39 -22.94
N ALA A 44 -11.66 -19.09 -22.63
CA ALA A 44 -10.78 -19.98 -21.89
C ALA A 44 -9.83 -19.21 -20.94
N TRP A 45 -9.76 -19.68 -19.72
CA TRP A 45 -8.79 -19.17 -18.75
C TRP A 45 -8.39 -20.27 -17.75
N SER A 46 -7.22 -20.13 -17.14
CA SER A 46 -6.73 -20.99 -16.09
C SER A 46 -6.00 -20.19 -15.03
N PHE A 47 -6.00 -20.71 -13.81
CA PHE A 47 -5.22 -20.17 -12.71
C PHE A 47 -4.35 -21.26 -12.08
N GLU A 48 -3.07 -20.97 -11.93
CA GLU A 48 -2.07 -21.87 -11.36
C GLU A 48 -1.39 -21.22 -10.17
N ILE A 49 -1.13 -21.98 -9.12
CA ILE A 49 -0.25 -21.58 -8.02
C ILE A 49 1.17 -21.97 -8.42
N VAL A 50 2.01 -20.97 -8.67
CA VAL A 50 3.40 -21.16 -9.13
C VAL A 50 4.31 -21.45 -7.93
N SER A 51 4.12 -20.73 -6.83
CA SER A 51 4.83 -20.96 -5.58
C SER A 51 3.99 -20.50 -4.39
N HIS A 52 4.32 -21.03 -3.22
CA HIS A 52 3.72 -20.63 -1.97
C HIS A 52 4.76 -20.75 -0.84
N GLU A 53 4.64 -19.89 0.15
CA GLU A 53 5.52 -19.89 1.33
C GLU A 53 4.81 -19.29 2.54
N VAL A 54 5.36 -19.53 3.72
CA VAL A 54 4.98 -18.84 4.95
C VAL A 54 6.16 -18.03 5.42
N GLN A 55 5.99 -16.71 5.53
CA GLN A 55 7.01 -15.79 6.00
C GLN A 55 6.38 -14.75 6.92
N ASP A 56 7.04 -14.48 8.04
CA ASP A 56 6.67 -13.42 9.01
C ASP A 56 5.21 -13.43 9.45
N GLY A 57 4.61 -14.63 9.58
CA GLY A 57 3.22 -14.81 10.00
C GLY A 57 2.20 -14.62 8.88
N GLU A 58 2.64 -14.62 7.65
CA GLU A 58 1.78 -14.55 6.46
C GLU A 58 1.95 -15.77 5.56
N ALA A 59 0.83 -16.27 5.01
CA ALA A 59 0.81 -17.19 3.89
C ALA A 59 0.88 -16.37 2.60
N ILE A 60 1.89 -16.60 1.77
CA ILE A 60 2.15 -15.88 0.52
C ILE A 60 2.01 -16.87 -0.62
N VAL A 61 1.29 -16.47 -1.68
CA VAL A 61 1.08 -17.26 -2.90
C VAL A 61 1.44 -16.44 -4.12
N LEU A 62 2.26 -16.96 -5.01
CA LEU A 62 2.43 -16.44 -6.36
C LEU A 62 1.47 -17.17 -7.29
N GLY A 63 0.46 -16.46 -7.79
CA GLY A 63 -0.52 -16.97 -8.73
C GLY A 63 -0.24 -16.53 -10.16
N LYS A 64 -0.56 -17.41 -11.12
CA LYS A 64 -0.48 -17.18 -12.57
C LYS A 64 -1.85 -17.37 -13.17
N LEU A 65 -2.42 -16.31 -13.71
CA LEU A 65 -3.65 -16.29 -14.49
C LEU A 65 -3.30 -16.27 -15.98
N THR A 66 -3.80 -17.23 -16.71
CA THR A 66 -3.71 -17.26 -18.19
C THR A 66 -5.12 -17.11 -18.75
N ALA A 67 -5.35 -16.15 -19.63
CA ALA A 67 -6.61 -15.93 -20.31
C ALA A 67 -6.35 -15.68 -21.80
N GLU A 68 -6.79 -16.59 -22.65
CA GLU A 68 -6.62 -16.54 -24.11
C GLU A 68 -5.18 -16.18 -24.54
N GLY A 69 -4.20 -16.83 -23.92
CA GLY A 69 -2.77 -16.64 -24.19
C GLY A 69 -2.11 -15.45 -23.48
N ILE A 70 -2.90 -14.57 -22.84
CA ILE A 70 -2.35 -13.47 -22.02
C ILE A 70 -2.07 -14.00 -20.62
N VAL A 71 -0.84 -13.83 -20.15
CA VAL A 71 -0.40 -14.25 -18.81
C VAL A 71 -0.27 -13.04 -17.90
N LYS A 72 -0.85 -13.14 -16.71
CA LYS A 72 -0.68 -12.18 -15.62
C LYS A 72 -0.29 -12.93 -14.34
N MET A 73 0.70 -12.43 -13.64
CA MET A 73 1.15 -12.99 -12.36
C MET A 73 0.99 -11.97 -11.26
N ALA A 74 0.63 -12.43 -10.08
CA ALA A 74 0.52 -11.57 -8.91
C ALA A 74 0.75 -12.36 -7.62
N PHE A 75 1.31 -11.67 -6.63
CA PHE A 75 1.31 -12.17 -5.26
C PHE A 75 -0.04 -11.91 -4.60
N GLY A 76 -0.47 -12.86 -3.77
CA GLY A 76 -1.54 -12.72 -2.81
C GLY A 76 -1.05 -13.13 -1.44
N GLY A 77 -1.60 -12.52 -0.40
CA GLY A 77 -1.22 -12.78 0.98
C GLY A 77 -2.43 -12.95 1.89
N SER A 78 -2.23 -13.69 2.96
CA SER A 78 -3.16 -13.84 4.08
C SER A 78 -2.38 -13.95 5.38
N THR A 79 -2.72 -13.14 6.37
CA THR A 79 -2.18 -13.30 7.72
C THR A 79 -2.63 -14.65 8.29
N LEU A 80 -1.71 -15.40 8.91
CA LEU A 80 -2.02 -16.67 9.51
C LEU A 80 -3.04 -16.51 10.64
N THR A 81 -4.06 -17.36 10.61
CA THR A 81 -5.08 -17.44 11.65
C THR A 81 -4.52 -18.26 12.81
N ILE A 82 -4.31 -17.61 13.95
CA ILE A 82 -3.78 -18.23 15.17
C ILE A 82 -4.84 -18.28 16.26
N ASP A 83 -4.79 -19.31 17.10
CA ASP A 83 -5.61 -19.43 18.30
C ASP A 83 -5.05 -18.59 19.48
N LYS A 84 -5.68 -18.69 20.65
CA LYS A 84 -5.27 -17.97 21.85
C LYS A 84 -3.92 -18.45 22.42
N GLU A 85 -3.54 -19.67 22.07
CA GLU A 85 -2.29 -20.32 22.45
C GLU A 85 -1.15 -20.02 21.48
N GLY A 86 -1.43 -19.28 20.38
CA GLY A 86 -0.43 -18.92 19.35
C GLY A 86 -0.21 -20.01 18.28
N THR A 87 -1.08 -21.03 18.22
CA THR A 87 -1.00 -22.12 17.26
C THR A 87 -1.78 -21.79 15.99
N VAL A 88 -1.23 -22.11 14.82
CA VAL A 88 -1.91 -21.90 13.53
C VAL A 88 -3.15 -22.81 13.45
N MET A 89 -4.33 -22.24 13.29
CA MET A 89 -5.61 -22.96 13.26
C MET A 89 -5.78 -23.79 11.98
N SER A 90 -5.53 -23.18 10.82
CA SER A 90 -5.68 -23.85 9.53
C SER A 90 -4.81 -23.19 8.46
N LEU A 91 -3.60 -23.71 8.29
CA LEU A 91 -2.70 -23.24 7.26
C LEU A 91 -3.29 -23.41 5.85
N ALA A 92 -4.09 -24.46 5.63
CA ALA A 92 -4.75 -24.70 4.35
C ALA A 92 -5.78 -23.61 4.01
N ASP A 93 -6.50 -23.07 5.00
CA ASP A 93 -7.47 -22.00 4.77
C ASP A 93 -6.77 -20.66 4.54
N ASP A 94 -5.65 -20.42 5.23
CA ASP A 94 -4.83 -19.24 5.01
C ASP A 94 -4.22 -19.25 3.59
N PHE A 95 -3.73 -20.39 3.09
CA PHE A 95 -3.29 -20.52 1.70
C PHE A 95 -4.42 -20.36 0.69
N LYS A 96 -5.63 -20.87 0.95
CA LYS A 96 -6.80 -20.62 0.07
C LYS A 96 -7.16 -19.14 0.02
N ALA A 97 -7.06 -18.43 1.15
CA ALA A 97 -7.28 -16.99 1.21
C ALA A 97 -6.22 -16.24 0.39
N ALA A 98 -4.94 -16.58 0.56
CA ALA A 98 -3.83 -16.01 -0.21
C ALA A 98 -3.95 -16.29 -1.71
N ALA A 99 -4.34 -17.51 -2.11
CA ALA A 99 -4.59 -17.87 -3.51
C ALA A 99 -5.75 -17.07 -4.11
N SER A 100 -6.82 -16.87 -3.35
CA SER A 100 -7.96 -16.03 -3.75
C SER A 100 -7.55 -14.57 -3.94
N ASP A 101 -6.67 -14.06 -3.10
CA ASP A 101 -6.12 -12.71 -3.24
C ASP A 101 -5.21 -12.58 -4.45
N ALA A 102 -4.34 -13.59 -4.71
CA ALA A 102 -3.49 -13.64 -5.90
C ALA A 102 -4.32 -13.64 -7.20
N LEU A 103 -5.39 -14.44 -7.27
CA LEU A 103 -6.27 -14.47 -8.43
C LEU A 103 -6.97 -13.12 -8.65
N LYS A 104 -7.52 -12.50 -7.61
CA LYS A 104 -8.13 -11.16 -7.71
C LYS A 104 -7.14 -10.13 -8.21
N LYS A 105 -5.91 -10.16 -7.70
CA LYS A 105 -4.85 -9.24 -8.11
C LYS A 105 -4.42 -9.48 -9.56
N ALA A 106 -4.24 -10.73 -9.98
CA ALA A 106 -3.92 -11.06 -11.37
C ALA A 106 -5.05 -10.67 -12.33
N ALA A 107 -6.32 -10.88 -11.95
CA ALA A 107 -7.49 -10.47 -12.74
C ALA A 107 -7.58 -8.94 -12.88
N SER A 108 -7.20 -8.17 -11.85
CA SER A 108 -7.16 -6.72 -11.96
C SER A 108 -6.18 -6.21 -13.00
N LEU A 109 -5.10 -6.96 -13.29
CA LEU A 109 -4.16 -6.66 -14.37
C LEU A 109 -4.75 -6.90 -15.77
N LEU A 110 -5.92 -7.55 -15.88
CA LEU A 110 -6.73 -7.65 -17.08
C LEU A 110 -7.86 -6.61 -17.13
N GLY A 111 -8.05 -5.84 -16.06
CA GLY A 111 -9.07 -4.80 -15.94
C GLY A 111 -10.22 -5.13 -15.00
N VAL A 112 -10.28 -6.33 -14.42
CA VAL A 112 -11.38 -6.75 -13.55
C VAL A 112 -11.30 -6.00 -12.21
N GLY A 113 -12.35 -5.22 -11.89
CA GLY A 113 -12.47 -4.52 -10.61
C GLY A 113 -11.43 -3.42 -10.40
N LEU A 114 -10.89 -2.82 -11.46
CA LEU A 114 -9.92 -1.74 -11.34
C LEU A 114 -10.44 -0.56 -10.52
N GLU A 115 -11.75 -0.30 -10.56
CA GLU A 115 -12.41 0.74 -9.77
C GLU A 115 -12.19 0.55 -8.25
N LEU A 116 -11.94 -0.68 -7.80
CA LEU A 116 -11.70 -0.98 -6.39
C LEU A 116 -10.26 -0.66 -5.96
N TYR A 117 -9.32 -0.63 -6.91
CA TYR A 117 -7.91 -0.32 -6.69
C TYR A 117 -7.58 1.14 -6.99
N GLY A 118 -8.39 1.79 -7.83
CA GLY A 118 -8.24 3.20 -8.17
C GLY A 118 -8.59 4.16 -7.04
N GLY A 119 -8.89 3.66 -5.85
CA GLY A 119 -9.55 4.46 -4.82
C GLY A 119 -10.84 5.03 -5.43
N GLN A 120 -11.99 5.02 -4.75
CA GLN A 120 -13.10 5.87 -5.20
C GLN A 120 -12.50 7.19 -5.67
N PRO A 121 -13.14 7.94 -6.60
CA PRO A 121 -12.96 9.37 -6.65
C PRO A 121 -13.44 9.93 -5.28
N ALA A 122 -12.82 9.41 -4.24
CA ALA A 122 -12.63 10.02 -2.98
C ALA A 122 -12.04 11.31 -3.39
N HIS A 123 -12.89 12.40 -3.35
CA HIS A 123 -12.16 13.63 -3.38
C HIS A 123 -10.93 13.51 -4.24
N GLU A 124 -10.93 14.08 -5.46
CA GLU A 124 -9.62 14.35 -6.10
C GLU A 124 -8.63 14.41 -4.96
N PRO A 125 -7.59 13.53 -4.88
CA PRO A 125 -6.63 13.72 -3.81
C PRO A 125 -6.39 15.20 -3.92
N GLU A 126 -6.74 15.97 -2.87
CA GLU A 126 -6.33 17.38 -2.86
C GLU A 126 -4.91 17.25 -3.30
N ARG A 127 -4.67 17.58 -4.55
CA ARG A 127 -3.33 17.49 -5.17
C ARG A 127 -2.51 18.14 -4.13
N PRO A 128 -1.58 17.43 -3.45
CA PRO A 128 -0.94 17.97 -2.27
C PRO A 128 -0.61 19.36 -2.67
N LYS A 129 -1.29 20.34 -2.06
CA LYS A 129 -1.33 21.77 -2.44
C LYS A 129 0.02 22.04 -2.96
N THR A 130 0.17 22.18 -4.26
CA THR A 130 1.41 22.09 -5.03
C THR A 130 2.57 22.41 -4.13
N LEU A 131 3.28 21.36 -3.65
CA LEU A 131 4.50 21.56 -2.88
C LEU A 131 5.23 22.61 -3.69
N PRO A 132 5.55 23.77 -3.14
CA PRO A 132 6.27 24.80 -3.91
C PRO A 132 7.38 24.03 -4.58
N THR A 133 7.33 23.95 -5.92
CA THR A 133 8.18 23.05 -6.71
C THR A 133 9.57 23.63 -6.65
N LEU A 134 10.25 23.37 -5.52
CA LEU A 134 11.68 23.61 -5.46
C LEU A 134 12.30 22.84 -6.61
N PRO A 135 13.16 23.46 -7.40
CA PRO A 135 13.95 22.78 -8.40
C PRO A 135 14.55 21.50 -7.82
N LEU A 136 14.67 20.44 -8.62
CA LEU A 136 15.12 19.11 -8.14
C LEU A 136 16.47 19.17 -7.39
N ASP A 137 17.33 20.09 -7.78
CA ASP A 137 18.63 20.37 -7.18
C ASP A 137 18.56 21.10 -5.83
N GLU A 138 17.44 21.75 -5.53
CA GLU A 138 17.21 22.42 -4.24
C GLU A 138 16.45 21.57 -3.22
N ARG A 139 15.86 20.44 -3.61
CA ARG A 139 15.11 19.56 -2.70
C ARG A 139 16.05 18.83 -1.73
N LEU A 140 15.57 18.62 -0.50
CA LEU A 140 16.31 17.80 0.44
C LEU A 140 16.64 16.42 -0.16
N THR A 141 17.82 15.92 0.15
CA THR A 141 18.27 14.61 -0.33
C THR A 141 17.72 13.49 0.55
N SER A 142 17.60 12.27 -0.03
CA SER A 142 17.23 11.07 0.73
C SER A 142 18.15 10.84 1.94
N ARG A 143 19.43 11.21 1.84
CA ARG A 143 20.40 11.13 2.94
C ARG A 143 20.05 12.11 4.07
N GLN A 144 19.68 13.34 3.75
CA GLN A 144 19.23 14.33 4.74
C GLN A 144 17.91 13.91 5.38
N LEU A 145 16.96 13.38 4.61
CA LEU A 145 15.69 12.85 5.12
C LEU A 145 15.94 11.75 6.15
N ALA A 146 16.76 10.76 5.81
CA ALA A 146 17.13 9.67 6.71
C ALA A 146 17.85 10.19 7.97
N ALA A 147 18.73 11.18 7.82
CA ALA A 147 19.45 11.78 8.95
C ALA A 147 18.51 12.53 9.92
N ILE A 148 17.51 13.28 9.40
CA ILE A 148 16.50 13.98 10.22
C ILE A 148 15.70 12.98 11.03
N HIS A 149 15.17 11.93 10.38
CA HIS A 149 14.42 10.88 11.10
C HIS A 149 15.29 10.14 12.12
N GLY A 150 16.55 9.86 11.79
CA GLY A 150 17.50 9.25 12.74
C GLY A 150 17.78 10.14 13.95
N ALA A 151 18.00 11.43 13.74
CA ALA A 151 18.24 12.40 14.81
C ALA A 151 17.01 12.60 15.70
N SER A 152 15.81 12.67 15.10
CA SER A 152 14.53 12.78 15.83
C SER A 152 14.30 11.58 16.75
N ARG A 153 14.54 10.34 16.25
CA ARG A 153 14.42 9.12 17.07
C ARG A 153 15.41 9.09 18.22
N ARG A 154 16.67 9.48 18.00
CA ARG A 154 17.68 9.54 19.07
C ARG A 154 17.29 10.52 20.18
N ARG A 155 16.50 11.55 19.86
CA ARG A 155 15.97 12.52 20.82
C ARG A 155 14.63 12.15 21.41
N GLY A 156 14.03 11.03 21.01
CA GLY A 156 12.71 10.63 21.47
C GLY A 156 11.58 11.57 21.01
N LEU A 157 11.79 12.33 19.92
CA LEU A 157 10.76 13.23 19.41
C LEU A 157 9.63 12.44 18.77
N SER A 158 8.39 12.74 19.17
CA SER A 158 7.21 12.24 18.46
C SER A 158 7.11 12.87 17.06
N ARG A 159 6.27 12.28 16.20
CA ARG A 159 6.02 12.83 14.87
C ARG A 159 5.45 14.26 14.94
N GLU A 160 4.53 14.48 15.86
CA GLU A 160 3.92 15.80 16.07
C GLU A 160 4.95 16.84 16.53
N ASN A 161 5.85 16.48 17.44
CA ASN A 161 6.90 17.37 17.91
C ASN A 161 7.92 17.70 16.80
N LEU A 162 8.21 16.75 15.91
CA LEU A 162 9.05 16.99 14.74
C LEU A 162 8.38 17.97 13.78
N VAL A 163 7.08 17.79 13.48
CA VAL A 163 6.30 18.71 12.65
C VAL A 163 6.27 20.12 13.24
N GLN A 164 6.07 20.26 14.55
CA GLN A 164 6.10 21.56 15.22
C GLN A 164 7.48 22.22 15.13
N LEU A 165 8.55 21.44 15.23
CA LEU A 165 9.91 21.94 15.07
C LEU A 165 10.14 22.47 13.64
N ILE A 166 9.72 21.71 12.63
CA ILE A 166 9.80 22.11 11.21
C ILE A 166 8.98 23.39 10.97
N GLN A 167 7.79 23.45 11.53
CA GLN A 167 6.93 24.63 11.41
C GLN A 167 7.59 25.89 12.00
N ARG A 168 8.30 25.73 13.12
CA ARG A 168 9.04 26.86 13.75
C ARG A 168 10.29 27.26 12.99
N SER A 169 11.05 26.29 12.48
CA SER A 169 12.35 26.55 11.85
C SER A 169 12.25 26.91 10.37
N ALA A 170 11.25 26.40 9.65
CA ALA A 170 11.11 26.56 8.20
C ALA A 170 9.72 27.01 7.73
N GLY A 171 8.73 27.15 8.65
CA GLY A 171 7.36 27.51 8.28
C GLY A 171 6.62 26.44 7.46
N LYS A 172 7.09 25.17 7.48
CA LYS A 172 6.60 24.07 6.66
C LYS A 172 5.94 22.98 7.50
N GLY A 173 5.02 22.23 6.88
CA GLY A 173 4.22 21.22 7.56
C GLY A 173 4.79 19.80 7.52
N ASP A 174 5.77 19.54 6.64
CA ASP A 174 6.36 18.21 6.49
C ASP A 174 7.86 18.29 6.18
N VAL A 175 8.61 17.25 6.59
CA VAL A 175 10.05 17.13 6.29
C VAL A 175 10.30 17.13 4.78
N ALA A 176 9.41 16.52 3.99
CA ALA A 176 9.55 16.43 2.54
C ALA A 176 9.46 17.79 1.81
N GLU A 177 8.95 18.82 2.48
CA GLU A 177 8.83 20.18 1.93
C GLU A 177 10.12 20.99 2.09
N LEU A 178 11.07 20.51 2.89
CA LEU A 178 12.32 21.22 3.18
C LEU A 178 13.23 21.26 1.96
N SER A 179 13.88 22.40 1.77
CA SER A 179 15.05 22.53 0.89
C SER A 179 16.29 21.88 1.51
N LYS A 180 17.32 21.65 0.70
CA LYS A 180 18.63 21.18 1.20
C LYS A 180 19.20 22.05 2.33
N THR A 181 19.05 23.36 2.19
CA THR A 181 19.56 24.35 3.16
C THR A 181 18.77 24.26 4.47
N GLU A 182 17.43 24.27 4.40
CA GLU A 182 16.55 24.15 5.57
C GLU A 182 16.75 22.80 6.29
N ALA A 183 16.89 21.71 5.52
CA ALA A 183 17.19 20.39 6.07
C ALA A 183 18.54 20.35 6.80
N SER A 184 19.55 21.05 6.29
CA SER A 184 20.87 21.16 6.96
C SER A 184 20.78 21.99 8.24
N MET A 185 20.02 23.08 8.23
CA MET A 185 19.78 23.90 9.43
C MET A 185 19.03 23.09 10.50
N LEU A 186 17.97 22.37 10.13
CA LEU A 186 17.22 21.51 11.05
C LEU A 186 18.10 20.39 11.63
N LEU A 187 18.97 19.78 10.82
CA LEU A 187 19.93 18.77 11.28
C LEU A 187 20.94 19.37 12.27
N SER A 188 21.41 20.59 12.06
CA SER A 188 22.30 21.28 12.97
C SER A 188 21.60 21.56 14.31
N GLU A 189 20.35 21.99 14.29
CA GLU A 189 19.52 22.18 15.49
C GLU A 189 19.29 20.85 16.23
N LEU A 190 18.91 19.79 15.48
CA LEU A 190 18.74 18.45 16.03
C LEU A 190 20.04 17.84 16.61
N ASN A 191 21.20 18.23 16.15
CA ASN A 191 22.48 17.74 16.64
C ASN A 191 23.16 18.70 17.66
N GLY A 192 22.82 20.00 17.62
CA GLY A 192 23.52 21.06 18.36
C GLY A 192 23.11 21.28 19.81
N THR A 193 22.01 20.68 20.30
CA THR A 193 21.53 20.83 21.70
C THR A 193 22.08 19.76 22.65
N ASN A 194 23.15 19.07 22.29
CA ASN A 194 23.87 18.13 23.18
C ASN A 194 25.07 18.74 23.92
N GLY A 195 25.14 20.09 24.01
CA GLY A 195 26.20 20.79 24.70
C GLY A 195 25.67 21.74 25.77
N GLY A 196 25.12 21.21 26.88
CA GLY A 196 24.70 22.09 27.97
C GLY A 196 24.06 21.35 29.13
N GLY A 197 24.87 20.68 29.94
CA GLY A 197 24.42 20.07 31.18
C GLY A 197 25.60 19.49 31.97
N ARG A 198 26.39 20.35 32.56
CA ARG A 198 27.16 20.03 33.75
C ARG A 198 26.31 20.21 34.97
#